data_a099c1d97b088fa67aeea641757dd2ee
#
_entry.id   a099c1d97b088fa67aeea641757dd2ee
#
_cell.length_a   1.000
_cell.length_b   1.000
_cell.length_c   1.000
_cell.angle_alpha   90.00
_cell.angle_beta   90.00
_cell.angle_gamma   90.00
#
_symmetry.space_group_name_H-M   'P 1'
#
loop_
_entity.id
_entity.type
_entity.pdbx_description
1 polymer ?
#
loop_
_entity_poly.entity_id
_entity_poly.type
_entity_poly.pdbx_seq_one_letter_code
_entity_poly.pdbx_strand_id
1 'polypeptide(L)'
;MALLSLRNVTRRFGGVVALDGVSFDVVEGQIAGLIGPNGAGKTTAFNVITRLYTPDSGDVVFRGESLLRSPVHGIVRRGIARTFQNVELFRTMTVLDNVLVGAHTRGRDATGQALEAIDYVGLRQIAERPVAGLPYGTLKRVELARALVAGPKLLLLDEPAGGLNHEEVEELGRFIQQIRDDYELTVLLVEHHMNLVMGISDHVHVLNFGRMIAQGTPAEVRANPDVIEAYLGTDDGTGRDA
;
A
#
# COMPACT_ATOMS: atom_id res chain seq x y z
N MET A 1 1.46 -19.60 -4.42
CA MET A 1 2.87 -19.22 -4.70
C MET A 1 3.10 -17.79 -4.28
N ALA A 2 4.34 -17.44 -3.89
CA ALA A 2 4.64 -16.02 -3.60
C ALA A 2 4.52 -15.19 -4.89
N LEU A 3 3.69 -14.14 -4.86
CA LEU A 3 3.57 -13.17 -5.94
C LEU A 3 4.68 -12.12 -5.85
N LEU A 4 4.97 -11.66 -4.62
CA LEU A 4 6.05 -10.73 -4.29
C LEU A 4 6.94 -11.35 -3.21
N SER A 5 8.25 -11.22 -3.36
CA SER A 5 9.24 -11.62 -2.35
C SER A 5 10.28 -10.52 -2.17
N LEU A 6 10.51 -10.09 -0.94
CA LEU A 6 11.71 -9.37 -0.56
C LEU A 6 12.73 -10.39 -0.05
N ARG A 7 13.99 -10.28 -0.50
CA ARG A 7 15.06 -11.24 -0.15
C ARG A 7 16.28 -10.49 0.37
N ASN A 8 16.48 -10.51 1.70
CA ASN A 8 17.59 -9.87 2.40
C ASN A 8 17.80 -8.40 1.97
N VAL A 9 16.69 -7.64 1.86
CA VAL A 9 16.70 -6.26 1.37
C VAL A 9 17.27 -5.35 2.44
N THR A 10 18.36 -4.65 2.09
CA THR A 10 18.96 -3.61 2.93
C THR A 10 18.90 -2.27 2.22
N ARG A 11 18.53 -1.22 2.94
CA ARG A 11 18.55 0.15 2.45
C ARG A 11 19.04 1.12 3.53
N ARG A 12 20.01 1.95 3.17
CA ARG A 12 20.64 2.94 4.05
C ARG A 12 20.45 4.35 3.50
N PHE A 13 20.36 5.30 4.39
CA PHE A 13 20.35 6.73 4.09
C PHE A 13 21.39 7.42 4.99
N GLY A 14 22.56 7.72 4.42
CA GLY A 14 23.69 8.17 5.22
C GLY A 14 24.04 7.17 6.32
N GLY A 15 23.98 7.59 7.57
CA GLY A 15 24.25 6.73 8.74
C GLY A 15 23.07 5.89 9.22
N VAL A 16 21.87 6.09 8.65
CA VAL A 16 20.64 5.40 9.10
C VAL A 16 20.38 4.17 8.25
N VAL A 17 20.20 3.00 8.88
CA VAL A 17 19.77 1.76 8.23
C VAL A 17 18.26 1.69 8.30
N ALA A 18 17.58 2.00 7.19
CA ALA A 18 16.12 2.02 7.12
C ALA A 18 15.51 0.64 6.88
N LEU A 19 16.23 -0.27 6.20
CA LEU A 19 15.93 -1.70 6.08
C LEU A 19 17.23 -2.47 6.27
N ASP A 20 17.20 -3.51 7.09
CA ASP A 20 18.36 -4.31 7.46
C ASP A 20 18.07 -5.80 7.24
N GLY A 21 18.36 -6.31 6.05
CA GLY A 21 18.18 -7.70 5.68
C GLY A 21 16.72 -8.17 5.65
N VAL A 22 15.77 -7.27 5.34
CA VAL A 22 14.34 -7.57 5.35
C VAL A 22 13.98 -8.63 4.32
N SER A 23 13.27 -9.66 4.78
CA SER A 23 12.79 -10.76 3.93
C SER A 23 11.36 -11.12 4.31
N PHE A 24 10.44 -11.11 3.32
CA PHE A 24 9.07 -11.62 3.47
C PHE A 24 8.46 -11.93 2.11
N ASP A 25 7.40 -12.73 2.12
CA ASP A 25 6.65 -13.12 0.94
C ASP A 25 5.20 -12.63 1.04
N VAL A 26 4.64 -12.20 -0.10
CA VAL A 26 3.19 -11.95 -0.26
C VAL A 26 2.65 -12.98 -1.24
N VAL A 27 1.70 -13.79 -0.80
CA VAL A 27 1.07 -14.85 -1.61
C VAL A 27 0.01 -14.25 -2.52
N GLU A 28 -0.15 -14.81 -3.71
CA GLU A 28 -1.15 -14.37 -4.68
C GLU A 28 -2.57 -14.50 -4.12
N GLY A 29 -3.39 -13.47 -4.31
CA GLY A 29 -4.79 -13.41 -3.87
C GLY A 29 -5.01 -13.05 -2.40
N GLN A 30 -3.94 -12.89 -1.59
CA GLN A 30 -4.10 -12.50 -0.19
C GLN A 30 -4.09 -10.98 0.02
N ILE A 31 -4.63 -10.56 1.15
CA ILE A 31 -4.38 -9.26 1.77
C ILE A 31 -3.27 -9.45 2.81
N ALA A 32 -2.10 -8.88 2.56
CA ALA A 32 -0.99 -8.89 3.50
C ALA A 32 -0.86 -7.52 4.18
N GLY A 33 -0.75 -7.50 5.50
CA GLY A 33 -0.44 -6.29 6.27
C GLY A 33 1.07 -6.14 6.48
N LEU A 34 1.60 -4.93 6.34
CA LEU A 34 2.95 -4.55 6.76
C LEU A 34 2.83 -3.47 7.83
N ILE A 35 3.07 -3.83 9.07
CA ILE A 35 2.88 -2.96 10.23
C ILE A 35 4.20 -2.71 10.98
N GLY A 36 4.17 -1.81 11.93
CA GLY A 36 5.28 -1.46 12.79
C GLY A 36 5.21 -0.01 13.26
N PRO A 37 5.97 0.38 14.27
CA PRO A 37 6.04 1.75 14.77
C PRO A 37 6.45 2.77 13.69
N ASN A 38 6.32 4.06 14.00
CA ASN A 38 6.84 5.12 13.14
C ASN A 38 8.35 4.98 12.99
N GLY A 39 8.84 5.13 11.74
CA GLY A 39 10.27 4.90 11.46
C GLY A 39 10.70 3.44 11.34
N ALA A 40 9.79 2.47 11.45
CA ALA A 40 10.12 1.04 11.33
C ALA A 40 10.61 0.61 9.93
N GLY A 41 10.46 1.45 8.88
CA GLY A 41 10.92 1.15 7.53
C GLY A 41 9.82 0.80 6.53
N LYS A 42 8.55 0.83 6.92
CA LYS A 42 7.39 0.45 6.07
C LYS A 42 7.35 1.20 4.72
N THR A 43 7.37 2.53 4.76
CA THR A 43 7.38 3.37 3.55
C THR A 43 8.65 3.15 2.72
N THR A 44 9.78 2.88 3.37
CA THR A 44 11.03 2.53 2.67
C THR A 44 10.88 1.21 1.92
N ALA A 45 10.25 0.20 2.52
CA ALA A 45 9.95 -1.07 1.85
C ALA A 45 9.06 -0.85 0.62
N PHE A 46 7.98 -0.06 0.71
CA PHE A 46 7.15 0.30 -0.43
C PHE A 46 7.93 1.01 -1.53
N ASN A 47 8.79 1.96 -1.16
CA ASN A 47 9.63 2.69 -2.11
C ASN A 47 10.66 1.78 -2.81
N VAL A 48 11.15 0.75 -2.13
CA VAL A 48 12.02 -0.27 -2.74
C VAL A 48 11.22 -1.18 -3.68
N ILE A 49 10.02 -1.64 -3.29
CA ILE A 49 9.14 -2.45 -4.15
C ILE A 49 8.77 -1.69 -5.43
N THR A 50 8.44 -0.41 -5.31
CA THR A 50 8.07 0.45 -6.46
C THR A 50 9.28 1.00 -7.22
N ARG A 51 10.51 0.64 -6.82
CA ARG A 51 11.76 1.09 -7.44
C ARG A 51 12.04 2.59 -7.33
N LEU A 52 11.29 3.31 -6.49
CA LEU A 52 11.64 4.69 -6.13
C LEU A 52 12.99 4.73 -5.40
N TYR A 53 13.28 3.69 -4.62
CA TYR A 53 14.60 3.46 -4.04
C TYR A 53 15.21 2.17 -4.57
N THR A 54 16.50 2.22 -4.88
CA THR A 54 17.30 1.02 -5.15
C THR A 54 17.83 0.49 -3.81
N PRO A 55 17.64 -0.78 -3.46
CA PRO A 55 18.26 -1.34 -2.26
C PRO A 55 19.78 -1.37 -2.39
N ASP A 56 20.49 -1.28 -1.28
CA ASP A 56 21.95 -1.39 -1.24
C ASP A 56 22.40 -2.86 -1.38
N SER A 57 21.57 -3.80 -0.92
CA SER A 57 21.74 -5.25 -1.10
C SER A 57 20.40 -5.97 -1.06
N GLY A 58 20.40 -7.24 -1.48
CA GLY A 58 19.20 -8.06 -1.57
C GLY A 58 18.48 -7.91 -2.90
N ASP A 59 17.29 -8.49 -3.00
CA ASP A 59 16.48 -8.47 -4.23
C ASP A 59 14.98 -8.32 -3.91
N VAL A 60 14.24 -7.78 -4.86
CA VAL A 60 12.77 -7.75 -4.86
C VAL A 60 12.30 -8.52 -6.08
N VAL A 61 11.63 -9.64 -5.83
CA VAL A 61 11.17 -10.56 -6.87
C VAL A 61 9.64 -10.46 -6.97
N PHE A 62 9.15 -10.22 -8.17
CA PHE A 62 7.72 -10.21 -8.48
C PHE A 62 7.42 -11.19 -9.60
N ARG A 63 6.50 -12.14 -9.38
CA ARG A 63 6.15 -13.22 -10.32
C ARG A 63 7.40 -13.99 -10.81
N GLY A 64 8.35 -14.25 -9.90
CA GLY A 64 9.58 -14.97 -10.20
C GLY A 64 10.69 -14.15 -10.87
N GLU A 65 10.45 -12.88 -11.20
CA GLU A 65 11.42 -12.00 -11.84
C GLU A 65 11.88 -10.88 -10.91
N SER A 66 13.18 -10.57 -10.91
CA SER A 66 13.74 -9.44 -10.16
C SER A 66 13.22 -8.11 -10.70
N LEU A 67 12.67 -7.29 -9.83
CA LEU A 67 12.26 -5.91 -10.15
C LEU A 67 13.46 -4.97 -10.29
N LEU A 68 14.63 -5.33 -9.76
CA LEU A 68 15.81 -4.47 -9.78
C LEU A 68 16.30 -4.19 -11.21
N ARG A 69 15.94 -5.06 -12.15
CA ARG A 69 16.24 -4.89 -13.59
C ARG A 69 15.23 -4.02 -14.32
N SER A 70 14.12 -3.64 -13.67
CA SER A 70 13.06 -2.85 -14.29
C SER A 70 13.27 -1.36 -13.99
N PRO A 71 13.05 -0.46 -14.96
CA PRO A 71 13.03 0.96 -14.69
C PRO A 71 11.79 1.33 -13.87
N VAL A 72 11.82 2.43 -13.12
CA VAL A 72 10.72 2.90 -12.24
C VAL A 72 9.39 2.97 -12.99
N HIS A 73 9.38 3.59 -14.19
CA HIS A 73 8.17 3.70 -15.02
C HIS A 73 7.67 2.37 -15.58
N GLY A 74 8.46 1.31 -15.49
CA GLY A 74 8.10 -0.05 -15.91
C GLY A 74 7.32 -0.84 -14.86
N ILE A 75 7.30 -0.40 -13.60
CA ILE A 75 6.70 -1.14 -12.48
C ILE A 75 5.18 -1.31 -12.68
N VAL A 76 4.48 -0.27 -13.15
CA VAL A 76 3.05 -0.35 -13.45
C VAL A 76 2.78 -1.37 -14.55
N ARG A 77 3.61 -1.44 -15.59
CA ARG A 77 3.49 -2.44 -16.66
C ARG A 77 3.74 -3.87 -16.19
N ARG A 78 4.45 -4.04 -15.08
CA ARG A 78 4.60 -5.35 -14.43
C ARG A 78 3.34 -5.78 -13.68
N GLY A 79 2.38 -4.88 -13.47
CA GLY A 79 1.15 -5.14 -12.75
C GLY A 79 1.22 -4.78 -11.27
N ILE A 80 2.03 -3.79 -10.90
CA ILE A 80 2.09 -3.24 -9.54
C ILE A 80 1.56 -1.81 -9.59
N ALA A 81 0.48 -1.53 -8.84
CA ALA A 81 -0.03 -0.18 -8.63
C ALA A 81 0.09 0.20 -7.15
N ARG A 82 0.18 1.50 -6.87
CA ARG A 82 0.29 2.04 -5.51
C ARG A 82 -0.58 3.27 -5.35
N THR A 83 -1.24 3.38 -4.20
CA THR A 83 -1.74 4.65 -3.66
C THR A 83 -0.68 5.28 -2.77
N PHE A 84 -0.77 6.58 -2.52
CA PHE A 84 0.17 7.30 -1.68
C PHE A 84 -0.51 7.75 -0.38
N GLN A 85 0.26 7.90 0.69
CA GLN A 85 -0.22 8.39 1.98
C GLN A 85 -0.92 9.75 1.84
N ASN A 86 -0.30 10.68 1.13
CA ASN A 86 -0.93 11.93 0.71
C ASN A 86 -1.55 11.74 -0.67
N VAL A 87 -2.78 12.20 -0.83
CA VAL A 87 -3.48 12.10 -2.11
C VAL A 87 -2.75 12.93 -3.17
N GLU A 88 -2.12 12.23 -4.10
CA GLU A 88 -1.30 12.82 -5.18
C GLU A 88 -2.13 12.94 -6.47
N LEU A 89 -3.16 13.80 -6.45
CA LEU A 89 -4.00 14.09 -7.61
C LEU A 89 -3.62 15.41 -8.27
N PHE A 90 -3.81 15.48 -9.57
CA PHE A 90 -3.67 16.71 -10.36
C PHE A 90 -4.88 17.61 -10.13
N ARG A 91 -4.74 18.59 -9.27
CA ARG A 91 -5.85 19.41 -8.73
C ARG A 91 -6.65 20.17 -9.79
N THR A 92 -6.03 20.52 -10.91
CA THR A 92 -6.66 21.24 -12.01
C THR A 92 -7.36 20.33 -13.02
N MET A 93 -7.15 19.01 -12.91
CA MET A 93 -7.77 18.00 -13.78
C MET A 93 -9.10 17.53 -13.21
N THR A 94 -9.93 16.96 -14.08
CA THR A 94 -11.18 16.28 -13.70
C THR A 94 -10.89 14.95 -12.99
N VAL A 95 -11.92 14.34 -12.40
CA VAL A 95 -11.86 12.97 -11.88
C VAL A 95 -11.45 12.01 -13.00
N LEU A 96 -12.08 12.12 -14.18
CA LEU A 96 -11.77 11.28 -15.34
C LEU A 96 -10.32 11.45 -15.79
N ASP A 97 -9.83 12.68 -15.93
CA ASP A 97 -8.45 12.93 -16.36
C ASP A 97 -7.42 12.33 -15.36
N ASN A 98 -7.69 12.46 -14.05
CA ASN A 98 -6.84 11.88 -13.02
C ASN A 98 -6.79 10.35 -13.13
N VAL A 99 -7.92 9.70 -13.39
CA VAL A 99 -7.98 8.23 -13.56
C VAL A 99 -7.32 7.82 -14.88
N LEU A 100 -7.50 8.58 -15.95
CA LEU A 100 -6.86 8.33 -17.24
C LEU A 100 -5.31 8.35 -17.17
N VAL A 101 -4.71 9.12 -16.25
CA VAL A 101 -3.27 9.04 -16.00
C VAL A 101 -2.85 7.62 -15.63
N GLY A 102 -3.66 6.90 -14.82
CA GLY A 102 -3.41 5.50 -14.48
C GLY A 102 -3.58 4.53 -15.65
N ALA A 103 -4.40 4.89 -16.63
CA ALA A 103 -4.72 4.06 -17.79
C ALA A 103 -3.66 4.10 -18.92
N HIS A 104 -2.55 4.84 -18.76
CA HIS A 104 -1.53 5.03 -19.80
C HIS A 104 -0.90 3.73 -20.34
N THR A 105 -1.05 2.62 -19.61
CA THR A 105 -0.59 1.29 -20.02
C THR A 105 -1.67 0.48 -20.73
N ARG A 106 -2.91 1.01 -20.81
CA ARG A 106 -4.11 0.33 -21.29
C ARG A 106 -4.34 0.57 -22.76
N GLY A 107 -4.24 0.17 -23.70
CA GLY A 107 -4.49 0.29 -25.14
C GLY A 107 -5.65 1.24 -25.54
N ARG A 108 -6.38 0.88 -26.58
CA ARG A 108 -7.33 1.79 -27.27
C ARG A 108 -8.58 2.18 -26.50
N ASP A 109 -8.96 1.43 -25.45
CA ASP A 109 -10.18 1.70 -24.66
C ASP A 109 -9.88 2.24 -23.26
N ALA A 110 -8.85 3.08 -23.13
CA ALA A 110 -8.47 3.68 -21.84
C ALA A 110 -9.62 4.47 -21.20
N THR A 111 -10.42 5.18 -22.00
CA THR A 111 -11.54 5.98 -21.49
C THR A 111 -12.67 5.12 -20.94
N GLY A 112 -13.06 4.05 -21.64
CA GLY A 112 -14.08 3.10 -21.15
C GLY A 112 -13.66 2.48 -19.83
N GLN A 113 -12.43 1.96 -19.74
CA GLN A 113 -11.88 1.38 -18.53
C GLN A 113 -11.76 2.39 -17.37
N ALA A 114 -11.41 3.64 -17.67
CA ALA A 114 -11.38 4.70 -16.66
C ALA A 114 -12.77 5.00 -16.09
N LEU A 115 -13.78 5.05 -16.96
CA LEU A 115 -15.16 5.26 -16.55
C LEU A 115 -15.73 4.08 -15.76
N GLU A 116 -15.37 2.84 -16.09
CA GLU A 116 -15.71 1.65 -15.30
C GLU A 116 -15.08 1.70 -13.90
N ALA A 117 -13.79 2.05 -13.81
CA ALA A 117 -13.11 2.19 -12.51
C ALA A 117 -13.71 3.32 -11.66
N ILE A 118 -14.11 4.44 -12.28
CA ILE A 118 -14.80 5.57 -11.61
C ILE A 118 -16.18 5.14 -11.13
N ASP A 119 -16.92 4.39 -11.93
CA ASP A 119 -18.23 3.86 -11.57
C ASP A 119 -18.13 2.89 -10.39
N TYR A 120 -17.15 1.99 -10.42
CA TYR A 120 -16.87 1.02 -9.36
C TYR A 120 -16.65 1.68 -8.00
N VAL A 121 -15.93 2.81 -7.96
CA VAL A 121 -15.72 3.57 -6.71
C VAL A 121 -16.87 4.55 -6.39
N GLY A 122 -17.99 4.50 -7.15
CA GLY A 122 -19.20 5.29 -6.91
C GLY A 122 -19.09 6.77 -7.29
N LEU A 123 -18.22 7.12 -8.24
CA LEU A 123 -17.94 8.51 -8.62
C LEU A 123 -18.40 8.89 -10.02
N ARG A 124 -19.21 8.04 -10.71
CA ARG A 124 -19.63 8.25 -12.09
C ARG A 124 -20.25 9.62 -12.36
N GLN A 125 -21.09 10.10 -11.44
CA GLN A 125 -21.82 11.37 -11.61
C GLN A 125 -20.94 12.62 -11.55
N ILE A 126 -19.70 12.48 -11.02
CA ILE A 126 -18.75 13.58 -10.89
C ILE A 126 -17.52 13.39 -11.77
N ALA A 127 -17.54 12.46 -12.72
CA ALA A 127 -16.39 12.12 -13.57
C ALA A 127 -15.76 13.35 -14.25
N GLU A 128 -16.60 14.28 -14.73
CA GLU A 128 -16.18 15.52 -15.41
C GLU A 128 -15.88 16.69 -14.46
N ARG A 129 -16.06 16.52 -13.15
CA ARG A 129 -15.79 17.60 -12.19
C ARG A 129 -14.29 17.66 -11.87
N PRO A 130 -13.71 18.87 -11.74
CA PRO A 130 -12.37 19.04 -11.20
C PRO A 130 -12.27 18.44 -9.80
N VAL A 131 -11.12 17.83 -9.49
CA VAL A 131 -10.90 17.25 -8.16
C VAL A 131 -10.67 18.32 -7.08
N ALA A 132 -10.34 19.54 -7.46
CA ALA A 132 -10.20 20.66 -6.53
C ALA A 132 -11.51 20.90 -5.76
N GLY A 133 -11.43 20.94 -4.43
CA GLY A 133 -12.59 21.18 -3.56
C GLY A 133 -13.47 19.96 -3.29
N LEU A 134 -13.12 18.78 -3.78
CA LEU A 134 -13.81 17.55 -3.39
C LEU A 134 -13.41 17.15 -1.95
N PRO A 135 -14.31 16.51 -1.19
CA PRO A 135 -14.02 15.96 0.12
C PRO A 135 -12.85 14.97 0.07
N TYR A 136 -12.08 14.88 1.17
CA TYR A 136 -10.88 14.05 1.23
C TYR A 136 -11.17 12.56 0.94
N GLY A 137 -12.24 11.99 1.49
CA GLY A 137 -12.65 10.62 1.19
C GLY A 137 -12.97 10.39 -0.29
N THR A 138 -13.54 11.42 -0.98
CA THR A 138 -13.77 11.35 -2.44
C THR A 138 -12.43 11.35 -3.19
N LEU A 139 -11.48 12.18 -2.78
CA LEU A 139 -10.14 12.21 -3.40
C LEU A 139 -9.42 10.86 -3.26
N LYS A 140 -9.53 10.20 -2.10
CA LYS A 140 -9.01 8.83 -1.87
C LYS A 140 -9.64 7.81 -2.83
N ARG A 141 -10.96 7.91 -3.09
CA ARG A 141 -11.65 7.05 -4.08
C ARG A 141 -11.17 7.31 -5.51
N VAL A 142 -10.90 8.56 -5.89
CA VAL A 142 -10.30 8.89 -7.21
C VAL A 142 -8.90 8.29 -7.34
N GLU A 143 -8.07 8.38 -6.30
CA GLU A 143 -6.74 7.78 -6.29
C GLU A 143 -6.80 6.26 -6.44
N LEU A 144 -7.75 5.62 -5.76
CA LEU A 144 -7.98 4.18 -5.87
C LEU A 144 -8.43 3.79 -7.29
N ALA A 145 -9.38 4.51 -7.88
CA ALA A 145 -9.80 4.29 -9.27
C ALA A 145 -8.62 4.42 -10.25
N ARG A 146 -7.75 5.42 -10.04
CA ARG A 146 -6.51 5.61 -10.82
C ARG A 146 -5.54 4.42 -10.68
N ALA A 147 -5.47 3.81 -9.51
CA ALA A 147 -4.65 2.62 -9.30
C ALA A 147 -5.29 1.37 -9.96
N LEU A 148 -6.60 1.20 -9.83
CA LEU A 148 -7.35 0.05 -10.35
C LEU A 148 -7.40 0.03 -11.89
N VAL A 149 -7.56 1.18 -12.55
CA VAL A 149 -7.61 1.23 -14.01
C VAL A 149 -6.33 0.71 -14.67
N ALA A 150 -5.19 0.74 -13.98
CA ALA A 150 -3.94 0.14 -14.45
C ALA A 150 -4.03 -1.39 -14.59
N GLY A 151 -5.03 -2.05 -14.00
CA GLY A 151 -5.22 -3.50 -13.94
C GLY A 151 -4.10 -4.22 -13.23
N PRO A 152 -3.80 -3.82 -11.99
CA PRO A 152 -2.68 -4.41 -11.27
C PRO A 152 -2.96 -5.88 -10.91
N LYS A 153 -1.90 -6.62 -10.62
CA LYS A 153 -1.95 -7.90 -9.91
C LYS A 153 -1.57 -7.74 -8.44
N LEU A 154 -0.82 -6.69 -8.12
CA LEU A 154 -0.48 -6.28 -6.77
C LEU A 154 -0.86 -4.81 -6.57
N LEU A 155 -1.72 -4.57 -5.60
CA LEU A 155 -2.12 -3.23 -5.16
C LEU A 155 -1.42 -2.93 -3.83
N LEU A 156 -0.61 -1.87 -3.82
CA LEU A 156 0.05 -1.35 -2.64
C LEU A 156 -0.78 -0.20 -2.07
N LEU A 157 -1.30 -0.36 -0.86
CA LEU A 157 -2.07 0.65 -0.15
C LEU A 157 -1.23 1.26 0.98
N ASP A 158 -0.93 2.54 0.89
CA ASP A 158 -0.08 3.26 1.84
C ASP A 158 -0.95 4.16 2.73
N GLU A 159 -1.20 3.70 3.96
CA GLU A 159 -2.02 4.36 4.98
C GLU A 159 -3.38 4.87 4.44
N PRO A 160 -4.19 3.99 3.82
CA PRO A 160 -5.44 4.40 3.20
C PRO A 160 -6.48 4.91 4.20
N ALA A 161 -6.41 4.52 5.47
CA ALA A 161 -7.33 4.94 6.53
C ALA A 161 -6.99 6.31 7.15
N GLY A 162 -5.88 6.94 6.74
CA GLY A 162 -5.47 8.23 7.29
C GLY A 162 -6.57 9.29 7.14
N GLY A 163 -6.97 9.92 8.27
CA GLY A 163 -7.99 10.95 8.31
C GLY A 163 -9.45 10.47 8.30
N LEU A 164 -9.69 9.16 8.34
CA LEU A 164 -11.02 8.57 8.42
C LEU A 164 -11.46 8.37 9.88
N ASN A 165 -12.76 8.46 10.14
CA ASN A 165 -13.35 8.07 11.42
C ASN A 165 -13.52 6.54 11.51
N HIS A 166 -13.94 6.03 12.68
CA HIS A 166 -14.01 4.59 12.94
C HIS A 166 -14.96 3.84 11.98
N GLU A 167 -16.12 4.41 11.69
CA GLU A 167 -17.11 3.82 10.78
C GLU A 167 -16.61 3.79 9.34
N GLU A 168 -15.97 4.88 8.88
CA GLU A 168 -15.33 4.96 7.57
C GLU A 168 -14.17 3.96 7.42
N VAL A 169 -13.43 3.68 8.50
CA VAL A 169 -12.35 2.67 8.49
C VAL A 169 -12.91 1.26 8.30
N GLU A 170 -14.05 0.94 8.93
CA GLU A 170 -14.71 -0.35 8.74
C GLU A 170 -15.26 -0.50 7.30
N GLU A 171 -15.87 0.56 6.76
CA GLU A 171 -16.33 0.58 5.38
C GLU A 171 -15.16 0.39 4.40
N LEU A 172 -14.04 1.08 4.64
CA LEU A 172 -12.83 0.93 3.85
C LEU A 172 -12.31 -0.51 3.89
N GLY A 173 -12.33 -1.15 5.07
CA GLY A 173 -11.91 -2.55 5.21
C GLY A 173 -12.74 -3.50 4.33
N ARG A 174 -14.07 -3.38 4.39
CA ARG A 174 -14.98 -4.15 3.53
C ARG A 174 -14.73 -3.86 2.04
N PHE A 175 -14.48 -2.62 1.69
CA PHE A 175 -14.23 -2.22 0.32
C PHE A 175 -12.89 -2.76 -0.21
N ILE A 176 -11.82 -2.79 0.60
CA ILE A 176 -10.54 -3.41 0.23
C ILE A 176 -10.70 -4.92 -0.04
N GLN A 177 -11.47 -5.63 0.81
CA GLN A 177 -11.78 -7.04 0.58
C GLN A 177 -12.56 -7.24 -0.71
N GLN A 178 -13.59 -6.42 -0.95
CA GLN A 178 -14.37 -6.47 -2.18
C GLN A 178 -13.50 -6.23 -3.42
N ILE A 179 -12.63 -5.22 -3.41
CA ILE A 179 -11.69 -4.95 -4.51
C ILE A 179 -10.79 -6.15 -4.77
N ARG A 180 -10.22 -6.77 -3.72
CA ARG A 180 -9.39 -7.97 -3.85
C ARG A 180 -10.15 -9.06 -4.60
N ASP A 181 -11.41 -9.30 -4.22
CA ASP A 181 -12.23 -10.37 -4.79
C ASP A 181 -12.68 -10.04 -6.23
N ASP A 182 -13.24 -8.85 -6.47
CA ASP A 182 -13.81 -8.46 -7.78
C ASP A 182 -12.74 -8.31 -8.87
N TYR A 183 -11.53 -7.86 -8.51
CA TYR A 183 -10.41 -7.68 -9.44
C TYR A 183 -9.39 -8.82 -9.40
N GLU A 184 -9.60 -9.84 -8.57
CA GLU A 184 -8.65 -10.95 -8.34
C GLU A 184 -7.25 -10.43 -8.01
N LEU A 185 -7.16 -9.48 -7.07
CA LEU A 185 -5.93 -8.80 -6.68
C LEU A 185 -5.22 -9.49 -5.52
N THR A 186 -3.94 -9.19 -5.43
CA THR A 186 -3.17 -9.30 -4.19
C THR A 186 -3.01 -7.89 -3.61
N VAL A 187 -3.17 -7.73 -2.32
CA VAL A 187 -3.04 -6.44 -1.65
C VAL A 187 -1.90 -6.51 -0.64
N LEU A 188 -1.02 -5.51 -0.65
CA LEU A 188 -0.09 -5.25 0.44
C LEU A 188 -0.43 -3.90 1.06
N LEU A 189 -0.84 -3.92 2.33
CA LEU A 189 -1.36 -2.79 3.06
C LEU A 189 -0.34 -2.33 4.12
N VAL A 190 0.10 -1.08 4.05
CA VAL A 190 0.79 -0.41 5.17
C VAL A 190 -0.23 0.40 5.94
N GLU A 191 -0.37 0.14 7.23
CA GLU A 191 -1.30 0.82 8.11
C GLU A 191 -0.82 0.85 9.56
N HIS A 192 -1.31 1.82 10.31
CA HIS A 192 -1.16 1.93 11.75
C HIS A 192 -2.49 1.70 12.52
N HIS A 193 -3.62 1.65 11.80
CA HIS A 193 -4.92 1.27 12.34
C HIS A 193 -5.00 -0.25 12.53
N MET A 194 -4.59 -0.73 13.72
CA MET A 194 -4.48 -2.18 14.01
C MET A 194 -5.79 -2.93 13.79
N ASN A 195 -6.94 -2.33 14.13
CA ASN A 195 -8.24 -2.98 13.92
C ASN A 195 -8.53 -3.25 12.45
N LEU A 196 -8.18 -2.31 11.55
CA LEU A 196 -8.30 -2.51 10.12
C LEU A 196 -7.41 -3.66 9.65
N VAL A 197 -6.10 -3.58 9.95
CA VAL A 197 -5.14 -4.59 9.50
C VAL A 197 -5.52 -5.98 10.00
N MET A 198 -5.79 -6.11 11.31
CA MET A 198 -6.14 -7.41 11.91
C MET A 198 -7.50 -7.94 11.46
N GLY A 199 -8.40 -7.05 10.99
CA GLY A 199 -9.74 -7.44 10.53
C GLY A 199 -9.79 -7.93 9.08
N ILE A 200 -8.86 -7.50 8.22
CA ILE A 200 -8.93 -7.81 6.79
C ILE A 200 -7.73 -8.58 6.23
N SER A 201 -6.60 -8.64 6.96
CA SER A 201 -5.39 -9.31 6.47
C SER A 201 -5.44 -10.82 6.69
N ASP A 202 -4.98 -11.56 5.70
CA ASP A 202 -4.75 -13.00 5.80
C ASP A 202 -3.41 -13.30 6.50
N HIS A 203 -2.42 -12.40 6.31
CA HIS A 203 -1.08 -12.50 6.87
C HIS A 203 -0.54 -11.12 7.21
N VAL A 204 0.23 -11.03 8.28
CA VAL A 204 0.79 -9.75 8.77
C VAL A 204 2.29 -9.89 8.96
N HIS A 205 3.03 -8.91 8.46
CA HIS A 205 4.46 -8.74 8.61
C HIS A 205 4.74 -7.55 9.52
N VAL A 206 5.61 -7.72 10.51
CA VAL A 206 5.90 -6.67 11.50
C VAL A 206 7.35 -6.22 11.39
N LEU A 207 7.53 -4.95 11.07
CA LEU A 207 8.84 -4.29 11.07
C LEU A 207 9.06 -3.49 12.35
N ASN A 208 10.28 -3.53 12.86
CA ASN A 208 10.75 -2.62 13.89
C ASN A 208 12.21 -2.26 13.61
N PHE A 209 12.56 -0.96 13.62
CA PHE A 209 13.90 -0.45 13.30
C PHE A 209 14.54 -1.08 12.06
N GLY A 210 13.76 -1.22 10.98
CA GLY A 210 14.23 -1.78 9.71
C GLY A 210 14.39 -3.29 9.67
N ARG A 211 13.98 -4.03 10.70
CA ARG A 211 14.08 -5.50 10.78
C ARG A 211 12.71 -6.14 10.92
N MET A 212 12.58 -7.35 10.38
CA MET A 212 11.41 -8.19 10.65
C MET A 212 11.50 -8.73 12.08
N ILE A 213 10.47 -8.45 12.90
CA ILE A 213 10.39 -8.98 14.27
C ILE A 213 9.34 -10.09 14.40
N ALA A 214 8.30 -10.09 13.56
CA ALA A 214 7.29 -11.13 13.53
C ALA A 214 6.62 -11.21 12.15
N GLN A 215 6.05 -12.37 11.86
CA GLN A 215 5.12 -12.58 10.75
C GLN A 215 4.20 -13.75 11.06
N GLY A 216 2.98 -13.73 10.54
CA GLY A 216 1.99 -14.78 10.77
C GLY A 216 0.58 -14.31 10.51
N THR A 217 -0.39 -15.09 10.93
CA THR A 217 -1.80 -14.70 10.96
C THR A 217 -2.01 -13.51 11.93
N PRO A 218 -3.08 -12.72 11.76
CA PRO A 218 -3.41 -11.65 12.70
C PRO A 218 -3.44 -12.10 14.17
N ALA A 219 -3.92 -13.31 14.43
CA ALA A 219 -3.98 -13.88 15.78
C ALA A 219 -2.60 -14.16 16.37
N GLU A 220 -1.70 -14.76 15.58
CA GLU A 220 -0.31 -15.05 15.98
C GLU A 220 0.46 -13.77 16.24
N VAL A 221 0.35 -12.77 15.35
CA VAL A 221 1.04 -11.48 15.49
C VAL A 221 0.53 -10.72 16.72
N ARG A 222 -0.78 -10.74 16.99
CA ARG A 222 -1.36 -10.07 18.19
C ARG A 222 -0.86 -10.69 19.49
N ALA A 223 -0.57 -11.98 19.51
CA ALA A 223 -0.09 -12.70 20.69
C ALA A 223 1.44 -12.68 20.85
N ASN A 224 2.17 -12.15 19.88
CA ASN A 224 3.63 -12.17 19.88
C ASN A 224 4.20 -11.14 20.87
N PRO A 225 5.03 -11.55 21.87
CA PRO A 225 5.61 -10.65 22.86
C PRO A 225 6.47 -9.52 22.27
N ASP A 226 7.27 -9.82 21.23
CA ASP A 226 8.15 -8.84 20.60
C ASP A 226 7.32 -7.73 19.90
N VAL A 227 6.16 -8.10 19.36
CA VAL A 227 5.23 -7.14 18.76
C VAL A 227 4.61 -6.26 19.84
N ILE A 228 4.14 -6.86 20.95
CA ILE A 228 3.57 -6.14 22.07
C ILE A 228 4.60 -5.14 22.63
N GLU A 229 5.83 -5.58 22.85
CA GLU A 229 6.92 -4.72 23.35
C GLU A 229 7.23 -3.57 22.38
N ALA A 230 7.29 -3.83 21.08
CA ALA A 230 7.58 -2.82 20.05
C ALA A 230 6.53 -1.70 20.01
N TYR A 231 5.27 -2.00 20.35
CA TYR A 231 4.20 -1.00 20.40
C TYR A 231 4.02 -0.34 21.76
N LEU A 232 4.25 -1.07 22.87
CA LEU A 232 4.16 -0.52 24.23
C LEU A 232 5.41 0.22 24.65
N GLY A 233 6.60 -0.20 24.19
CA GLY A 233 7.88 0.46 24.49
C GLY A 233 8.06 1.82 23.81
N THR A 234 7.17 2.22 22.90
CA THR A 234 7.16 3.56 22.30
C THR A 234 6.40 4.60 23.14
N ASP A 235 5.71 4.18 24.22
CA ASP A 235 4.98 5.06 25.15
C ASP A 235 5.83 5.56 26.33
N ASP A 236 7.10 5.16 26.42
CA ASP A 236 7.98 5.61 27.50
C ASP A 236 8.59 6.99 27.23
N GLY A 237 7.94 8.00 27.80
CA GLY A 237 8.69 9.10 28.39
C GLY A 237 8.68 10.46 27.75
N THR A 238 7.55 11.15 27.77
CA THR A 238 7.57 12.59 28.07
C THR A 238 6.33 12.99 28.88
N GLY A 239 6.18 12.38 30.02
CA GLY A 239 5.25 12.76 31.09
C GLY A 239 5.99 12.79 32.42
N ARG A 240 7.09 13.56 32.51
CA ARG A 240 7.66 13.97 33.81
C ARG A 240 7.84 15.48 33.83
N ASP A 241 6.97 16.08 34.57
CA ASP A 241 7.11 17.17 35.52
C ASP A 241 8.04 18.35 35.20
N ALA A 242 7.47 19.54 35.02
CA ALA A 242 7.63 20.67 35.94
C ALA A 242 6.64 21.75 35.64
#